data_d83c6a45d5388e48331b8a72c20bc259
#
_entry.id   d83c6a45d5388e48331b8a72c20bc259
#
_cell.length_a   1.000
_cell.length_b   1.000
_cell.length_c   1.000
_cell.angle_alpha   90.00
_cell.angle_beta   90.00
_cell.angle_gamma   90.00
#
_symmetry.space_group_name_H-M   'P 1'
#
loop_
_entity.id
_entity.type
_entity.pdbx_description
1 polymer ?
#
loop_
_entity_poly.entity_id
_entity_poly.type
_entity_poly.pdbx_seq_one_letter_code
_entity_poly.pdbx_strand_id
1 'polypeptide(L)'
;GCVVTGRRVVTVSDRVTLHEGDALAVLASLPSASVDVVLTDPPYSSGGMVRGDRVGSTAAKYLSASDLPDFSGDTRDGRSYGYWCSLWLGELLRVVKPGGLCGLFTDWRQLPTTTDALQAGGWVWRGVVPWHKPAGRPHLGRWVNACEYLVWGTAGPRELAGAPFPGFYTGSPPRDREHQTQKPVEVIRDMLAIAPPGGVVLDPFMGSGTTGVAAVARGLRFVGIEQVPHFVDVAERRIREALGHAVERDGQAALDLSGAGS
;
A
#
# COMPACT_ATOMS: atom_id res chain seq x y z
N GLY A 1 27.23 -22.84 -0.24
CA GLY A 1 27.23 -21.53 0.36
C GLY A 1 26.10 -20.71 -0.26
N CYS A 2 25.06 -20.45 0.51
CA CYS A 2 23.99 -19.57 0.10
C CYS A 2 24.54 -18.14 0.16
N VAL A 3 24.77 -17.51 -0.98
CA VAL A 3 25.11 -16.08 -1.04
C VAL A 3 23.83 -15.33 -0.71
N VAL A 4 23.71 -14.84 0.52
CA VAL A 4 22.73 -13.82 0.87
C VAL A 4 23.18 -12.56 0.14
N THR A 5 22.60 -12.30 -1.04
CA THR A 5 22.77 -11.02 -1.75
C THR A 5 22.36 -9.92 -0.77
N GLY A 6 23.29 -9.00 -0.49
CA GLY A 6 23.12 -7.94 0.50
C GLY A 6 21.84 -7.16 0.21
N ARG A 7 20.92 -7.16 1.17
CA ARG A 7 19.71 -6.34 1.11
C ARG A 7 20.11 -4.88 1.15
N ARG A 8 19.74 -4.11 0.14
CA ARG A 8 19.91 -2.67 0.16
C ARG A 8 18.88 -2.06 1.11
N VAL A 9 19.34 -1.24 2.06
CA VAL A 9 18.50 -0.42 2.92
C VAL A 9 18.79 1.04 2.64
N VAL A 10 17.77 1.80 2.32
CA VAL A 10 17.86 3.23 2.01
C VAL A 10 17.22 4.01 3.15
N THR A 11 18.02 4.73 3.92
CA THR A 11 17.53 5.72 4.90
C THR A 11 17.30 7.04 4.18
N VAL A 12 16.04 7.35 3.91
CA VAL A 12 15.64 8.59 3.21
C VAL A 12 15.68 9.78 4.17
N SER A 13 15.25 9.56 5.41
CA SER A 13 15.31 10.50 6.53
C SER A 13 15.26 9.74 7.86
N ASP A 14 15.27 10.45 8.98
CA ASP A 14 15.04 9.91 10.33
C ASP A 14 13.64 9.24 10.49
N ARG A 15 12.72 9.53 9.56
CA ARG A 15 11.33 9.03 9.57
C ARG A 15 11.03 7.99 8.50
N VAL A 16 11.92 7.80 7.51
CA VAL A 16 11.64 6.98 6.34
C VAL A 16 12.78 6.02 6.05
N THR A 17 12.46 4.73 6.02
CA THR A 17 13.38 3.65 5.64
C THR A 17 12.76 2.79 4.55
N LEU A 18 13.51 2.52 3.48
CA LEU A 18 13.11 1.64 2.39
C LEU A 18 14.02 0.42 2.36
N HIS A 19 13.44 -0.74 2.19
CA HIS A 19 14.14 -2.02 2.09
C HIS A 19 13.96 -2.61 0.69
N GLU A 20 15.06 -2.88 0.02
CA GLU A 20 15.06 -3.66 -1.21
C GLU A 20 15.12 -5.15 -0.86
N GLY A 21 14.10 -5.92 -1.24
CA GLY A 21 14.06 -7.35 -1.00
C GLY A 21 12.67 -7.96 -1.03
N ASP A 22 12.63 -9.29 -0.86
CA ASP A 22 11.39 -10.04 -0.72
C ASP A 22 10.66 -9.66 0.58
N ALA A 23 9.35 -9.45 0.49
CA ALA A 23 8.53 -8.99 1.61
C ALA A 23 8.62 -9.91 2.83
N LEU A 24 8.45 -11.24 2.67
CA LEU A 24 8.55 -12.21 3.77
C LEU A 24 9.91 -12.17 4.46
N ALA A 25 10.96 -12.14 3.64
CA ALA A 25 12.32 -12.15 4.15
C ALA A 25 12.69 -10.86 4.90
N VAL A 26 12.19 -9.70 4.46
CA VAL A 26 12.40 -8.42 5.15
C VAL A 26 11.53 -8.33 6.40
N LEU A 27 10.24 -8.69 6.31
CA LEU A 27 9.32 -8.68 7.47
C LEU A 27 9.88 -9.49 8.64
N ALA A 28 10.46 -10.67 8.38
CA ALA A 28 11.07 -11.51 9.42
C ALA A 28 12.20 -10.78 10.18
N SER A 29 12.84 -9.75 9.59
CA SER A 29 13.90 -8.98 10.22
C SER A 29 13.41 -7.73 10.96
N LEU A 30 12.15 -7.31 10.76
CA LEU A 30 11.61 -6.14 11.42
C LEU A 30 11.25 -6.45 12.89
N PRO A 31 11.40 -5.47 13.80
CA PRO A 31 11.03 -5.64 15.19
C PRO A 31 9.55 -5.95 15.38
N SER A 32 9.21 -6.79 16.35
CA SER A 32 7.83 -7.02 16.77
C SER A 32 7.21 -5.74 17.33
N ALA A 33 5.88 -5.57 17.14
CA ALA A 33 5.10 -4.46 17.69
C ALA A 33 5.73 -3.06 17.41
N SER A 34 6.27 -2.85 16.20
CA SER A 34 6.95 -1.61 15.81
C SER A 34 6.12 -0.73 14.87
N VAL A 35 5.04 -1.25 14.28
CA VAL A 35 4.22 -0.60 13.25
C VAL A 35 2.81 -0.34 13.79
N ASP A 36 2.25 0.82 13.47
CA ASP A 36 0.89 1.20 13.86
C ASP A 36 -0.15 0.85 12.79
N VAL A 37 0.20 1.06 11.52
CA VAL A 37 -0.70 0.85 10.37
C VAL A 37 0.05 0.20 9.23
N VAL A 38 -0.55 -0.84 8.65
CA VAL A 38 -0.17 -1.36 7.32
C VAL A 38 -1.21 -0.89 6.31
N LEU A 39 -0.76 -0.33 5.21
CA LEU A 39 -1.61 0.00 4.06
C LEU A 39 -0.86 -0.39 2.80
N THR A 40 -1.39 -1.35 2.05
CA THR A 40 -0.65 -1.98 0.95
C THR A 40 -1.54 -2.47 -0.19
N ASP A 41 -0.95 -2.51 -1.38
CA ASP A 41 -1.54 -3.05 -2.61
C ASP A 41 -0.70 -4.25 -3.09
N PRO A 42 -0.91 -5.44 -2.52
CA PRO A 42 -0.10 -6.61 -2.86
C PRO A 42 -0.31 -7.00 -4.33
N PRO A 43 0.71 -7.54 -5.02
CA PRO A 43 0.55 -8.03 -6.38
C PRO A 43 -0.46 -9.17 -6.40
N TYR A 44 -1.61 -8.95 -7.03
CA TYR A 44 -2.69 -9.93 -7.12
C TYR A 44 -3.02 -10.28 -8.57
N SER A 45 -3.43 -11.52 -8.76
CA SER A 45 -3.87 -12.02 -10.04
C SER A 45 -5.25 -11.47 -10.39
N SER A 46 -5.32 -10.34 -11.11
CA SER A 46 -6.59 -9.79 -11.59
C SER A 46 -7.15 -10.66 -12.71
N GLY A 47 -8.05 -11.58 -12.42
CA GLY A 47 -8.78 -12.20 -13.51
C GLY A 47 -9.26 -13.61 -13.39
N GLY A 48 -9.34 -14.26 -12.24
CA GLY A 48 -10.10 -15.51 -12.05
C GLY A 48 -9.93 -16.64 -13.08
N MET A 49 -8.97 -16.53 -13.98
CA MET A 49 -8.72 -17.51 -15.06
C MET A 49 -7.67 -18.52 -14.64
N VAL A 50 -7.78 -19.72 -15.14
CA VAL A 50 -6.87 -20.83 -14.86
C VAL A 50 -5.46 -20.50 -15.37
N ARG A 51 -4.44 -20.95 -14.66
CA ARG A 51 -3.01 -20.68 -14.92
C ARG A 51 -2.59 -20.92 -16.41
N GLY A 52 -3.30 -21.82 -17.13
CA GLY A 52 -3.03 -22.13 -18.53
C GLY A 52 -3.43 -21.03 -19.53
N ASP A 53 -4.31 -20.10 -19.15
CA ASP A 53 -4.83 -19.06 -20.05
C ASP A 53 -4.02 -17.76 -19.97
N ARG A 54 -2.97 -17.73 -19.16
CA ARG A 54 -2.16 -16.53 -18.88
C ARG A 54 -0.74 -16.66 -19.42
N VAL A 55 -0.61 -16.78 -20.71
CA VAL A 55 0.71 -16.81 -21.37
C VAL A 55 1.22 -15.39 -21.69
N GLY A 56 0.50 -14.34 -21.28
CA GLY A 56 0.87 -12.95 -21.55
C GLY A 56 1.43 -12.22 -20.32
N SER A 57 2.42 -11.36 -20.53
CA SER A 57 2.95 -10.45 -19.52
C SER A 57 1.87 -9.50 -18.99
N THR A 58 2.04 -8.91 -17.81
CA THR A 58 1.16 -7.88 -17.25
C THR A 58 1.00 -6.69 -18.21
N ALA A 59 2.02 -6.36 -19.00
CA ALA A 59 1.96 -5.33 -20.02
C ALA A 59 0.90 -5.59 -21.10
N ALA A 60 0.62 -6.85 -21.44
CA ALA A 60 -0.42 -7.23 -22.41
C ALA A 60 -1.85 -7.04 -21.89
N LYS A 61 -2.06 -7.00 -20.57
CA LYS A 61 -3.39 -6.76 -19.98
C LYS A 61 -3.83 -5.30 -20.02
N TYR A 62 -2.87 -4.39 -20.04
CA TYR A 62 -3.12 -2.95 -20.00
C TYR A 62 -2.67 -2.38 -21.35
N LEU A 63 -3.54 -2.30 -22.29
CA LEU A 63 -3.39 -1.82 -23.69
C LEU A 63 -2.64 -0.47 -23.87
N SER A 64 -1.58 -0.26 -23.15
CA SER A 64 -0.63 0.84 -23.35
C SER A 64 0.77 0.24 -23.42
N ALA A 65 1.45 0.47 -24.54
CA ALA A 65 2.87 0.21 -24.68
C ALA A 65 3.63 1.08 -23.67
N SER A 66 3.76 0.58 -22.44
CA SER A 66 4.64 1.16 -21.44
C SER A 66 5.83 0.22 -21.26
N ASP A 67 7.04 0.76 -21.32
CA ASP A 67 8.29 0.05 -21.02
C ASP A 67 8.43 -0.29 -19.53
N LEU A 68 7.30 -0.36 -18.79
CA LEU A 68 7.29 -0.66 -17.36
C LEU A 68 7.50 -2.15 -17.12
N PRO A 69 8.36 -2.54 -16.16
CA PRO A 69 8.66 -3.94 -15.87
C PRO A 69 7.44 -4.70 -15.36
N ASP A 70 7.38 -5.99 -15.67
CA ASP A 70 6.34 -6.91 -15.26
C ASP A 70 6.43 -7.26 -13.76
N PHE A 71 5.29 -7.54 -13.09
CA PHE A 71 5.29 -7.86 -11.66
C PHE A 71 5.54 -9.33 -11.41
N SER A 72 6.51 -9.64 -10.56
CA SER A 72 6.64 -11.00 -10.06
C SER A 72 5.50 -11.33 -9.08
N GLY A 73 4.85 -12.48 -9.28
CA GLY A 73 3.75 -12.94 -8.43
C GLY A 73 2.33 -12.65 -8.93
N ASP A 74 2.15 -11.82 -9.99
CA ASP A 74 0.83 -11.49 -10.56
C ASP A 74 0.20 -12.64 -11.38
N THR A 75 0.83 -13.82 -11.42
CA THR A 75 0.37 -15.02 -12.13
C THR A 75 -0.16 -16.12 -11.21
N ARG A 76 -0.37 -15.84 -9.92
CA ARG A 76 -0.88 -16.82 -8.97
C ARG A 76 -2.36 -17.12 -9.22
N ASP A 77 -2.78 -18.39 -9.07
CA ASP A 77 -4.20 -18.71 -8.97
C ASP A 77 -4.78 -18.27 -7.61
N GLY A 78 -6.11 -18.27 -7.47
CA GLY A 78 -6.76 -17.73 -6.28
C GLY A 78 -6.38 -18.44 -4.97
N ARG A 79 -6.09 -19.76 -5.01
CA ARG A 79 -5.72 -20.52 -3.80
C ARG A 79 -4.27 -20.29 -3.42
N SER A 80 -3.35 -20.36 -4.39
CA SER A 80 -1.93 -20.10 -4.14
C SER A 80 -1.69 -18.64 -3.76
N TYR A 81 -2.48 -17.71 -4.28
CA TYR A 81 -2.50 -16.31 -3.86
C TYR A 81 -2.94 -16.17 -2.40
N GLY A 82 -4.06 -16.79 -2.01
CA GLY A 82 -4.55 -16.75 -0.62
C GLY A 82 -3.56 -17.34 0.38
N TYR A 83 -2.95 -18.48 0.05
CA TYR A 83 -1.91 -19.10 0.87
C TYR A 83 -0.69 -18.18 1.03
N TRP A 84 -0.16 -17.64 -0.07
CA TRP A 84 0.96 -16.70 -0.04
C TRP A 84 0.62 -15.45 0.79
N CYS A 85 -0.58 -14.89 0.65
CA CYS A 85 -1.03 -13.77 1.47
C CYS A 85 -1.04 -14.11 2.96
N SER A 86 -1.54 -15.28 3.35
CA SER A 86 -1.62 -15.67 4.76
C SER A 86 -0.23 -15.76 5.42
N LEU A 87 0.82 -16.11 4.67
CA LEU A 87 2.18 -16.17 5.19
C LEU A 87 2.71 -14.80 5.61
N TRP A 88 2.68 -13.81 4.70
CA TRP A 88 3.19 -12.48 5.04
C TRP A 88 2.22 -11.70 5.95
N LEU A 89 0.91 -11.99 5.91
CA LEU A 89 -0.05 -11.44 6.87
C LEU A 89 0.21 -11.96 8.29
N GLY A 90 0.61 -13.21 8.46
CA GLY A 90 1.04 -13.76 9.74
C GLY A 90 2.28 -13.05 10.30
N GLU A 91 3.29 -12.77 9.46
CA GLU A 91 4.47 -11.98 9.86
C GLU A 91 4.10 -10.52 10.19
N LEU A 92 3.21 -9.90 9.40
CA LEU A 92 2.72 -8.56 9.70
C LEU A 92 2.00 -8.48 11.06
N LEU A 93 1.27 -9.52 11.44
CA LEU A 93 0.59 -9.58 12.75
C LEU A 93 1.59 -9.49 13.91
N ARG A 94 2.79 -10.06 13.76
CA ARG A 94 3.88 -9.93 14.72
C ARG A 94 4.48 -8.52 14.74
N VAL A 95 4.66 -7.92 13.56
CA VAL A 95 5.33 -6.62 13.39
C VAL A 95 4.42 -5.47 13.84
N VAL A 96 3.10 -5.61 13.66
CA VAL A 96 2.13 -4.58 14.02
C VAL A 96 1.85 -4.62 15.54
N LYS A 97 1.71 -3.43 16.12
CA LYS A 97 1.35 -3.26 17.54
C LYS A 97 -0.03 -3.85 17.83
N PRO A 98 -0.29 -4.36 19.05
CA PRO A 98 -1.65 -4.74 19.47
C PRO A 98 -2.65 -3.62 19.18
N GLY A 99 -3.79 -3.97 18.57
CA GLY A 99 -4.80 -3.00 18.13
C GLY A 99 -4.45 -2.19 16.88
N GLY A 100 -3.25 -2.38 16.29
CA GLY A 100 -2.86 -1.75 15.05
C GLY A 100 -3.68 -2.25 13.85
N LEU A 101 -3.58 -1.58 12.72
CA LEU A 101 -4.41 -1.76 11.55
C LEU A 101 -3.66 -2.42 10.40
N CYS A 102 -4.37 -3.23 9.62
CA CYS A 102 -3.93 -3.70 8.31
C CYS A 102 -5.02 -3.44 7.29
N GLY A 103 -4.68 -2.72 6.22
CA GLY A 103 -5.54 -2.46 5.06
C GLY A 103 -4.92 -2.98 3.77
N LEU A 104 -5.67 -3.79 3.03
CA LEU A 104 -5.26 -4.44 1.79
C LEU A 104 -6.12 -3.98 0.64
N PHE A 105 -5.53 -3.37 -0.38
CA PHE A 105 -6.26 -3.09 -1.61
C PHE A 105 -6.51 -4.37 -2.41
N THR A 106 -7.68 -4.45 -3.02
CA THR A 106 -8.08 -5.58 -3.86
C THR A 106 -9.15 -5.17 -4.87
N ASP A 107 -9.29 -5.94 -5.95
CA ASP A 107 -10.43 -5.82 -6.85
C ASP A 107 -11.59 -6.74 -6.39
N TRP A 108 -12.75 -6.59 -7.04
CA TRP A 108 -13.94 -7.39 -6.73
C TRP A 108 -13.74 -8.90 -6.92
N ARG A 109 -12.82 -9.31 -7.83
CA ARG A 109 -12.56 -10.74 -8.13
C ARG A 109 -11.80 -11.42 -7.01
N GLN A 110 -10.81 -10.70 -6.45
CA GLN A 110 -9.97 -11.18 -5.37
C GLN A 110 -10.51 -10.84 -3.99
N LEU A 111 -11.62 -10.09 -3.91
CA LEU A 111 -12.21 -9.68 -2.63
C LEU A 111 -12.48 -10.86 -1.69
N PRO A 112 -13.11 -11.98 -2.12
CA PRO A 112 -13.31 -13.14 -1.25
C PRO A 112 -11.98 -13.74 -0.75
N THR A 113 -11.02 -13.94 -1.66
CA THR A 113 -9.70 -14.51 -1.30
C THR A 113 -8.92 -13.60 -0.36
N THR A 114 -9.01 -12.28 -0.53
CA THR A 114 -8.32 -11.31 0.32
C THR A 114 -8.93 -11.28 1.73
N THR A 115 -10.25 -11.34 1.86
CA THR A 115 -10.93 -11.42 3.16
C THR A 115 -10.57 -12.72 3.90
N ASP A 116 -10.53 -13.85 3.19
CA ASP A 116 -10.15 -15.13 3.76
C ASP A 116 -8.67 -15.14 4.19
N ALA A 117 -7.78 -14.59 3.36
CA ALA A 117 -6.35 -14.52 3.66
C ALA A 117 -6.04 -13.64 4.87
N LEU A 118 -6.74 -12.51 5.03
CA LEU A 118 -6.59 -11.64 6.20
C LEU A 118 -6.92 -12.40 7.49
N GLN A 119 -8.03 -13.12 7.51
CA GLN A 119 -8.47 -13.94 8.64
C GLN A 119 -7.51 -15.11 8.88
N ALA A 120 -7.08 -15.81 7.82
CA ALA A 120 -6.11 -16.90 7.91
C ALA A 120 -4.73 -16.44 8.44
N GLY A 121 -4.36 -15.19 8.20
CA GLY A 121 -3.17 -14.55 8.79
C GLY A 121 -3.32 -14.17 10.26
N GLY A 122 -4.47 -14.43 10.88
CA GLY A 122 -4.74 -14.18 12.31
C GLY A 122 -5.32 -12.81 12.65
N TRP A 123 -5.69 -12.01 11.65
CA TRP A 123 -6.28 -10.69 11.83
C TRP A 123 -7.76 -10.75 12.16
N VAL A 124 -8.24 -9.80 12.97
CA VAL A 124 -9.69 -9.61 13.19
C VAL A 124 -10.23 -8.77 12.04
N TRP A 125 -10.94 -9.40 11.11
CA TRP A 125 -11.57 -8.70 9.99
C TRP A 125 -12.64 -7.71 10.49
N ARG A 126 -12.56 -6.45 10.06
CA ARG A 126 -13.43 -5.35 10.50
C ARG A 126 -14.36 -4.84 9.43
N GLY A 127 -14.02 -5.02 8.15
CA GLY A 127 -14.89 -4.57 7.07
C GLY A 127 -14.18 -4.35 5.75
N VAL A 128 -14.92 -3.71 4.85
CA VAL A 128 -14.47 -3.36 3.50
C VAL A 128 -14.81 -1.90 3.25
N VAL A 129 -13.84 -1.11 2.78
CA VAL A 129 -14.01 0.29 2.42
C VAL A 129 -13.90 0.43 0.90
N PRO A 130 -14.95 0.80 0.17
CA PRO A 130 -14.89 1.04 -1.26
C PRO A 130 -14.08 2.30 -1.60
N TRP A 131 -13.24 2.19 -2.64
CA TRP A 131 -12.67 3.32 -3.33
C TRP A 131 -13.31 3.44 -4.71
N HIS A 132 -14.14 4.44 -4.89
CA HIS A 132 -14.84 4.74 -6.14
C HIS A 132 -13.91 5.47 -7.12
N LYS A 133 -13.85 4.96 -8.35
CA LYS A 133 -13.11 5.50 -9.49
C LYS A 133 -14.10 6.06 -10.52
N PRO A 134 -14.32 7.38 -10.60
CA PRO A 134 -15.35 7.98 -11.46
C PRO A 134 -15.18 7.66 -12.96
N ALA A 135 -13.96 7.38 -13.40
CA ALA A 135 -13.63 7.09 -14.80
C ALA A 135 -13.75 5.60 -15.18
N GLY A 136 -14.60 4.83 -14.53
CA GLY A 136 -14.86 3.43 -14.87
C GLY A 136 -15.34 3.29 -16.33
N ARG A 137 -14.77 2.34 -17.10
CA ARG A 137 -15.17 2.08 -18.49
C ARG A 137 -16.56 1.43 -18.52
N PRO A 138 -17.55 2.03 -19.20
CA PRO A 138 -18.87 1.42 -19.35
C PRO A 138 -18.80 0.22 -20.28
N HIS A 139 -19.63 -0.77 -20.00
CA HIS A 139 -19.87 -1.93 -20.86
C HIS A 139 -21.37 -2.07 -21.09
N LEU A 140 -21.80 -2.31 -22.33
CA LEU A 140 -23.20 -2.47 -22.67
C LEU A 140 -23.80 -3.67 -21.92
N GLY A 141 -24.99 -3.49 -21.34
CA GLY A 141 -25.73 -4.53 -20.64
C GLY A 141 -25.10 -5.01 -19.33
N ARG A 142 -24.15 -4.27 -18.73
CA ARG A 142 -23.47 -4.62 -17.48
C ARG A 142 -23.34 -3.44 -16.54
N TRP A 143 -23.24 -3.72 -15.25
CA TRP A 143 -22.81 -2.73 -14.27
C TRP A 143 -21.36 -2.37 -14.46
N VAL A 144 -21.02 -1.10 -14.31
CA VAL A 144 -19.65 -0.61 -14.37
C VAL A 144 -18.90 -1.04 -13.09
N ASN A 145 -17.73 -1.66 -13.26
CA ASN A 145 -16.80 -1.94 -12.14
C ASN A 145 -16.05 -0.66 -11.79
N ALA A 146 -16.71 0.23 -11.06
CA ALA A 146 -16.21 1.55 -10.72
C ALA A 146 -15.47 1.61 -9.37
N CYS A 147 -15.33 0.47 -8.66
CA CYS A 147 -14.69 0.44 -7.36
C CYS A 147 -13.52 -0.56 -7.31
N GLU A 148 -12.52 -0.19 -6.53
CA GLU A 148 -11.62 -1.10 -5.82
C GLU A 148 -11.98 -1.09 -4.34
N TYR A 149 -11.40 -1.97 -3.56
CA TYR A 149 -11.79 -2.18 -2.17
C TYR A 149 -10.57 -2.23 -1.27
N LEU A 150 -10.69 -1.62 -0.09
CA LEU A 150 -9.77 -1.80 1.01
C LEU A 150 -10.39 -2.78 2.00
N VAL A 151 -9.88 -4.02 2.03
CA VAL A 151 -10.19 -4.98 3.10
C VAL A 151 -9.33 -4.63 4.30
N TRP A 152 -9.95 -4.47 5.50
CA TRP A 152 -9.18 -4.06 6.65
C TRP A 152 -9.51 -4.86 7.90
N GLY A 153 -8.51 -4.97 8.77
CA GLY A 153 -8.60 -5.66 10.05
C GLY A 153 -7.68 -5.07 11.10
N THR A 154 -7.78 -5.61 12.31
CA THR A 154 -6.97 -5.19 13.44
C THR A 154 -6.16 -6.35 14.03
N ALA A 155 -5.00 -6.04 14.58
CA ALA A 155 -4.18 -6.96 15.36
C ALA A 155 -4.80 -7.16 16.76
N GLY A 156 -5.85 -7.99 16.82
CA GLY A 156 -6.65 -8.19 18.03
C GLY A 156 -7.60 -7.01 18.33
N PRO A 157 -8.01 -6.87 19.59
CA PRO A 157 -8.90 -5.78 20.04
C PRO A 157 -8.29 -4.40 19.76
N ARG A 158 -9.13 -3.45 19.34
CA ARG A 158 -8.77 -2.05 19.17
C ARG A 158 -9.63 -1.17 20.04
N GLU A 159 -9.02 -0.20 20.71
CA GLU A 159 -9.74 0.83 21.45
C GLU A 159 -10.58 1.68 20.50
N LEU A 160 -11.84 1.90 20.86
CA LEU A 160 -12.78 2.74 20.13
C LEU A 160 -12.67 4.18 20.64
N ALA A 161 -11.80 4.95 20.03
CA ALA A 161 -11.55 6.34 20.42
C ALA A 161 -11.46 7.24 19.17
N GLY A 162 -11.80 8.51 19.34
CA GLY A 162 -11.73 9.53 18.28
C GLY A 162 -12.99 9.63 17.42
N ALA A 163 -12.89 10.39 16.32
CA ALA A 163 -13.98 10.60 15.36
C ALA A 163 -14.07 9.42 14.38
N PRO A 164 -15.28 9.16 13.82
CA PRO A 164 -15.43 8.17 12.76
C PRO A 164 -14.73 8.61 11.48
N PHE A 165 -14.26 7.64 10.69
CA PHE A 165 -13.67 7.87 9.38
C PHE A 165 -14.70 7.56 8.28
N PRO A 166 -14.53 8.13 7.05
CA PRO A 166 -15.41 7.86 5.93
C PRO A 166 -15.53 6.37 5.61
N GLY A 167 -16.74 5.91 5.32
CA GLY A 167 -17.00 4.52 4.91
C GLY A 167 -16.69 4.23 3.44
N PHE A 168 -16.34 5.26 2.64
CA PHE A 168 -15.88 5.13 1.25
C PHE A 168 -15.02 6.34 0.86
N TYR A 169 -14.25 6.19 -0.22
CA TYR A 169 -13.43 7.26 -0.79
C TYR A 169 -13.69 7.37 -2.29
N THR A 170 -13.49 8.57 -2.86
CA THR A 170 -13.61 8.83 -4.30
C THR A 170 -12.33 9.51 -4.78
N GLY A 171 -11.81 9.06 -5.92
CA GLY A 171 -10.65 9.67 -6.55
C GLY A 171 -10.24 8.94 -7.82
N SER A 172 -9.81 9.70 -8.82
CA SER A 172 -9.33 9.13 -10.08
C SER A 172 -7.86 8.73 -9.96
N PRO A 173 -7.46 7.59 -10.56
CA PRO A 173 -6.05 7.25 -10.68
C PRO A 173 -5.27 8.37 -11.39
N PRO A 174 -4.00 8.63 -11.04
CA PRO A 174 -3.19 9.65 -11.68
C PRO A 174 -3.05 9.36 -13.19
N ARG A 175 -2.95 10.41 -14.01
CA ARG A 175 -2.77 10.29 -15.48
C ARG A 175 -1.33 9.90 -15.81
N ASP A 176 -0.37 10.57 -15.17
CA ASP A 176 1.07 10.31 -15.32
C ASP A 176 1.51 9.32 -14.24
N ARG A 177 1.55 8.04 -14.61
CA ARG A 177 1.86 6.94 -13.69
C ARG A 177 3.29 6.45 -13.91
N GLU A 178 4.05 6.42 -12.83
CA GLU A 178 5.36 5.75 -12.80
C GLU A 178 5.24 4.24 -12.51
N HIS A 179 4.04 3.79 -12.12
CA HIS A 179 3.69 2.39 -11.89
C HIS A 179 2.28 2.11 -12.41
N GLN A 180 2.03 0.95 -13.05
CA GLN A 180 0.75 0.63 -13.71
C GLN A 180 -0.46 0.68 -12.77
N THR A 181 -0.28 0.29 -11.51
CA THR A 181 -1.33 0.22 -10.49
C THR A 181 -1.27 1.36 -9.47
N GLN A 182 -0.54 2.45 -9.79
CA GLN A 182 -0.36 3.57 -8.87
C GLN A 182 -1.70 4.15 -8.41
N LYS A 183 -1.89 4.19 -7.09
CA LYS A 183 -3.07 4.77 -6.44
C LYS A 183 -2.94 6.31 -6.36
N PRO A 184 -4.04 7.07 -6.29
CA PRO A 184 -3.98 8.52 -6.04
C PRO A 184 -3.46 8.80 -4.62
N VAL A 185 -2.46 9.68 -4.52
CA VAL A 185 -1.84 10.06 -3.24
C VAL A 185 -2.86 10.62 -2.26
N GLU A 186 -3.80 11.44 -2.74
CA GLU A 186 -4.83 12.08 -1.92
C GLU A 186 -5.73 11.05 -1.23
N VAL A 187 -6.16 10.01 -1.96
CA VAL A 187 -6.99 8.94 -1.40
C VAL A 187 -6.24 8.17 -0.31
N ILE A 188 -4.97 7.82 -0.59
CA ILE A 188 -4.12 7.13 0.39
C ILE A 188 -3.88 8.02 1.61
N ARG A 189 -3.58 9.30 1.41
CA ARG A 189 -3.39 10.28 2.48
C ARG A 189 -4.62 10.38 3.38
N ASP A 190 -5.81 10.42 2.78
CA ASP A 190 -7.06 10.55 3.54
C ASP A 190 -7.37 9.25 4.30
N MET A 191 -7.09 8.07 3.73
CA MET A 191 -7.19 6.79 4.42
C MET A 191 -6.20 6.69 5.61
N LEU A 192 -4.99 7.25 5.48
CA LEU A 192 -3.98 7.29 6.54
C LEU A 192 -4.35 8.25 7.70
N ALA A 193 -5.45 9.01 7.61
CA ALA A 193 -5.96 9.78 8.74
C ALA A 193 -6.26 8.93 9.99
N ILE A 194 -6.48 7.63 9.82
CA ILE A 194 -6.71 6.67 10.91
C ILE A 194 -5.44 6.34 11.71
N ALA A 195 -4.26 6.65 11.18
CA ALA A 195 -3.00 6.44 11.89
C ALA A 195 -2.85 7.41 13.07
N PRO A 196 -2.27 6.97 14.21
CA PRO A 196 -1.98 7.88 15.30
C PRO A 196 -0.94 8.94 14.87
N PRO A 197 -0.98 10.15 15.44
CA PRO A 197 0.00 11.19 15.16
C PRO A 197 1.44 10.69 15.33
N GLY A 198 2.29 10.90 14.32
CA GLY A 198 3.67 10.42 14.30
C GLY A 198 3.84 8.89 14.23
N GLY A 199 2.73 8.17 14.02
CA GLY A 199 2.71 6.71 13.92
C GLY A 199 3.54 6.18 12.74
N VAL A 200 3.86 4.88 12.79
CA VAL A 200 4.64 4.18 11.77
C VAL A 200 3.70 3.46 10.81
N VAL A 201 3.81 3.81 9.54
CA VAL A 201 3.12 3.15 8.42
C VAL A 201 4.08 2.19 7.73
N LEU A 202 3.63 0.98 7.45
CA LEU A 202 4.38 -0.02 6.69
C LEU A 202 3.62 -0.37 5.39
N ASP A 203 4.36 -0.41 4.29
CA ASP A 203 3.88 -0.96 3.02
C ASP A 203 4.88 -2.03 2.53
N PRO A 204 4.55 -3.34 2.68
CA PRO A 204 5.43 -4.42 2.28
C PRO A 204 5.49 -4.66 0.76
N PHE A 205 4.71 -3.92 -0.03
CA PHE A 205 4.67 -3.97 -1.50
C PHE A 205 4.57 -2.54 -2.04
N MET A 206 5.53 -1.67 -1.64
CA MET A 206 5.41 -0.22 -1.82
C MET A 206 5.42 0.25 -3.27
N GLY A 207 5.90 -0.56 -4.22
CA GLY A 207 6.04 -0.18 -5.61
C GLY A 207 6.75 1.15 -5.77
N SER A 208 6.12 2.11 -6.45
CA SER A 208 6.63 3.48 -6.63
C SER A 208 6.49 4.39 -5.39
N GLY A 209 6.12 3.86 -4.21
CA GLY A 209 6.16 4.58 -2.93
C GLY A 209 4.98 5.53 -2.67
N THR A 210 3.81 5.34 -3.29
CA THR A 210 2.64 6.22 -3.09
C THR A 210 2.20 6.29 -1.63
N THR A 211 2.20 5.14 -0.92
CA THR A 211 1.90 5.10 0.53
C THR A 211 2.91 5.91 1.33
N GLY A 212 4.20 5.83 0.97
CA GLY A 212 5.26 6.62 1.61
C GLY A 212 5.08 8.13 1.40
N VAL A 213 4.79 8.57 0.17
CA VAL A 213 4.47 9.98 -0.16
C VAL A 213 3.30 10.48 0.69
N ALA A 214 2.22 9.70 0.77
CA ALA A 214 1.05 10.04 1.57
C ALA A 214 1.34 10.09 3.07
N ALA A 215 2.17 9.16 3.59
CA ALA A 215 2.55 9.09 4.99
C ALA A 215 3.38 10.32 5.40
N VAL A 216 4.41 10.69 4.64
CA VAL A 216 5.23 11.86 4.96
C VAL A 216 4.46 13.17 4.86
N ALA A 217 3.51 13.27 3.91
CA ALA A 217 2.63 14.42 3.78
C ALA A 217 1.70 14.63 5.00
N ARG A 218 1.51 13.58 5.83
CA ARG A 218 0.77 13.62 7.10
C ARG A 218 1.69 13.67 8.34
N GLY A 219 2.99 13.82 8.17
CA GLY A 219 3.94 13.80 9.30
C GLY A 219 4.11 12.42 9.94
N LEU A 220 3.74 11.34 9.27
CA LEU A 220 3.90 9.96 9.73
C LEU A 220 5.32 9.44 9.39
N ARG A 221 5.73 8.39 10.09
CA ARG A 221 6.92 7.62 9.76
C ARG A 221 6.55 6.55 8.75
N PHE A 222 7.50 6.16 7.90
CA PHE A 222 7.23 5.18 6.85
C PHE A 222 8.35 4.13 6.75
N VAL A 223 7.93 2.88 6.61
CA VAL A 223 8.78 1.76 6.24
C VAL A 223 8.22 1.14 4.96
N GLY A 224 9.01 1.08 3.91
CA GLY A 224 8.61 0.48 2.64
C GLY A 224 9.46 -0.73 2.30
N ILE A 225 8.86 -1.74 1.68
CA ILE A 225 9.58 -2.91 1.14
C ILE A 225 9.21 -3.05 -0.33
N GLU A 226 10.21 -3.26 -1.18
CA GLU A 226 10.04 -3.51 -2.61
C GLU A 226 11.18 -4.40 -3.13
N GLN A 227 10.84 -5.39 -3.93
CA GLN A 227 11.85 -6.32 -4.44
C GLN A 227 12.52 -5.85 -5.74
N VAL A 228 11.90 -4.92 -6.47
CA VAL A 228 12.40 -4.41 -7.76
C VAL A 228 13.24 -3.16 -7.53
N PRO A 229 14.56 -3.19 -7.75
CA PRO A 229 15.47 -2.06 -7.46
C PRO A 229 15.02 -0.75 -8.10
N HIS A 230 14.56 -0.80 -9.35
CA HIS A 230 14.05 0.38 -10.06
C HIS A 230 12.91 1.08 -9.29
N PHE A 231 11.96 0.33 -8.73
CA PHE A 231 10.86 0.93 -7.97
C PHE A 231 11.31 1.46 -6.62
N VAL A 232 12.34 0.88 -6.01
CA VAL A 232 12.95 1.45 -4.79
C VAL A 232 13.53 2.84 -5.09
N ASP A 233 14.26 3.00 -6.22
CA ASP A 233 14.83 4.29 -6.63
C ASP A 233 13.73 5.33 -6.94
N VAL A 234 12.65 4.91 -7.62
CA VAL A 234 11.48 5.76 -7.88
C VAL A 234 10.81 6.19 -6.57
N ALA A 235 10.58 5.26 -5.65
CA ALA A 235 9.99 5.54 -4.35
C ALA A 235 10.85 6.50 -3.53
N GLU A 236 12.18 6.29 -3.48
CA GLU A 236 13.12 7.18 -2.80
C GLU A 236 13.00 8.61 -3.32
N ARG A 237 13.09 8.80 -4.64
CA ARG A 237 12.99 10.12 -5.27
C ARG A 237 11.68 10.82 -4.91
N ARG A 238 10.54 10.14 -5.11
CA ARG A 238 9.20 10.71 -4.85
C ARG A 238 9.00 11.08 -3.38
N ILE A 239 9.48 10.26 -2.47
CA ILE A 239 9.35 10.52 -1.03
C ILE A 239 10.27 11.68 -0.62
N ARG A 240 11.49 11.80 -1.17
CA ARG A 240 12.37 12.97 -0.94
C ARG A 240 11.74 14.28 -1.41
N GLU A 241 11.12 14.27 -2.60
CA GLU A 241 10.38 15.42 -3.13
C GLU A 241 9.22 15.81 -2.18
N ALA A 242 8.44 14.83 -1.71
CA ALA A 242 7.34 15.07 -0.78
C ALA A 242 7.81 15.64 0.59
N LEU A 243 8.96 15.18 1.09
CA LEU A 243 9.59 15.71 2.32
C LEU A 243 10.03 17.17 2.12
N GLY A 244 10.62 17.52 0.97
CA GLY A 244 10.99 18.90 0.63
C GLY A 244 9.78 19.82 0.67
N HIS A 245 8.70 19.46 0.00
CA HIS A 245 7.46 20.24 0.01
C HIS A 245 6.78 20.32 1.39
N ALA A 246 6.96 19.36 2.26
CA ALA A 246 6.44 19.41 3.63
C ALA A 246 7.20 20.46 4.46
N VAL A 247 8.54 20.49 4.36
CA VAL A 247 9.37 21.47 5.05
C VAL A 247 9.07 22.90 4.59
N GLU A 248 8.88 23.13 3.28
CA GLU A 248 8.53 24.44 2.73
C GLU A 248 7.18 24.93 3.26
N ARG A 249 6.18 24.06 3.35
CA ARG A 249 4.85 24.40 3.89
C ARG A 249 4.89 24.76 5.37
N ASP A 250 5.63 23.96 6.15
CA ASP A 250 5.78 24.23 7.59
C ASP A 250 6.55 25.55 7.82
N GLY A 251 7.57 25.83 7.02
CA GLY A 251 8.30 27.10 7.03
C GLY A 251 7.42 28.31 6.67
N GLN A 252 6.57 28.19 5.65
CA GLN A 252 5.65 29.25 5.25
C GLN A 252 4.58 29.48 6.33
N ALA A 253 3.99 28.42 6.89
CA ALA A 253 3.01 28.55 7.98
C ALA A 253 3.61 29.25 9.23
N ALA A 254 4.87 28.97 9.55
CA ALA A 254 5.57 29.64 10.65
C ALA A 254 5.81 31.12 10.38
N LEU A 255 6.12 31.52 9.13
CA LEU A 255 6.28 32.92 8.72
C LEU A 255 4.94 33.68 8.77
N ASP A 256 3.86 33.07 8.31
CA ASP A 256 2.51 33.67 8.30
C ASP A 256 2.01 33.92 9.74
N LEU A 257 2.30 33.02 10.69
CA LEU A 257 1.98 33.21 12.10
C LEU A 257 2.81 34.32 12.76
N SER A 258 4.07 34.51 12.35
CA SER A 258 4.95 35.55 12.89
C SER A 258 4.62 36.95 12.31
N GLY A 259 4.05 37.02 11.10
CA GLY A 259 3.62 38.24 10.45
C GLY A 259 2.26 38.78 10.92
N ALA A 260 1.43 38.00 11.58
CA ALA A 260 0.11 38.39 12.08
C ALA A 260 0.13 39.03 13.49
N GLY A 261 1.33 39.17 14.08
CA GLY A 261 1.53 39.72 15.42
C GLY A 261 2.15 41.12 15.48
N SER A 262 2.12 41.89 14.35
CA SER A 262 2.63 43.27 14.30
C SER A 262 1.54 44.28 14.02
#